data_e3b5a84ae517e45820719d5236f315c8
#
_entry.id   e3b5a84ae517e45820719d5236f315c8
#
_cell.length_a   1.000
_cell.length_b   1.000
_cell.length_c   1.000
_cell.angle_alpha   90.00
_cell.angle_beta   90.00
_cell.angle_gamma   90.00
#
_symmetry.space_group_name_H-M   'P 1'
#
loop_
_entity.id
_entity.type
_entity.pdbx_description
1 polymer ?
#
loop_
_entity_poly.entity_id
_entity_poly.type
_entity_poly.pdbx_seq_one_letter_code
_entity_poly.pdbx_strand_id
1 'polypeptide(L)'
;MAAITSAMVKELRERTSAGMMDCKKARVESDGDMDKAIEWLREKGLSQAAKKASRIAAEGVVAQYTNEDGTVGAIVEVNCETDFVAKTDNFIGFANKVAKQVALANPADVDALMAQAFVDDSSKTISDLVSDATVAIGEKISVRRFSRYETTGVVSTYIHLGGKVGVMVEVTVDAAGRANEEVKTFAHDLALQIAAAKPEAVRREEVDTEKLEKEKEILRAQALNEGKPEKIVDRMVEGRIEKYYKEVCLLEQPFVKDGDKTIKSLMGEIAKAAGAELDIVKFSRFERGEGIEKRKDDLAAEIAAMTK
;
A
#
# COMPACT_ATOMS: atom_id res chain seq x y z
N MET A 1 24.50 31.57 28.58
CA MET A 1 24.26 30.66 27.47
C MET A 1 25.42 29.69 27.39
N ALA A 2 25.12 28.39 27.46
CA ALA A 2 26.15 27.37 27.28
C ALA A 2 26.71 27.41 25.85
N ALA A 3 28.04 27.24 25.71
CA ALA A 3 28.65 27.21 24.37
C ALA A 3 28.21 25.91 23.65
N ILE A 4 27.40 26.03 22.61
CA ILE A 4 26.95 24.88 21.83
C ILE A 4 28.07 24.36 20.94
N THR A 5 28.59 23.17 21.25
CA THR A 5 29.67 22.53 20.49
C THR A 5 29.14 21.70 19.31
N SER A 6 29.97 21.50 18.29
CA SER A 6 29.66 20.61 17.17
C SER A 6 29.36 19.17 17.60
N ALA A 7 30.00 18.71 18.69
CA ALA A 7 29.76 17.38 19.26
C ALA A 7 28.32 17.26 19.80
N MET A 8 27.84 18.26 20.54
CA MET A 8 26.44 18.30 21.05
C MET A 8 25.40 18.29 19.93
N VAL A 9 25.69 18.98 18.83
CA VAL A 9 24.80 19.01 17.65
C VAL A 9 24.81 17.63 16.95
N LYS A 10 25.98 17.03 16.82
CA LYS A 10 26.12 15.69 16.23
C LYS A 10 25.39 14.63 17.03
N GLU A 11 25.56 14.63 18.37
CA GLU A 11 24.86 13.71 19.26
C GLU A 11 23.34 13.83 19.18
N LEU A 12 22.79 15.06 19.17
CA LEU A 12 21.35 15.28 18.99
C LEU A 12 20.87 14.77 17.64
N ARG A 13 21.65 14.98 16.57
CA ARG A 13 21.34 14.47 15.24
C ARG A 13 21.32 12.95 15.17
N GLU A 14 22.28 12.28 15.80
CA GLU A 14 22.35 10.82 15.87
C GLU A 14 21.12 10.23 16.59
N ARG A 15 20.61 10.92 17.63
CA ARG A 15 19.43 10.48 18.39
C ARG A 15 18.10 10.78 17.69
N THR A 16 18.02 11.85 16.91
CA THR A 16 16.74 12.35 16.36
C THR A 16 16.61 12.25 14.84
N SER A 17 17.71 11.99 14.13
CA SER A 17 17.82 12.03 12.66
C SER A 17 17.38 13.38 12.04
N ALA A 18 17.21 14.43 12.83
CA ALA A 18 16.84 15.76 12.38
C ALA A 18 17.98 16.45 11.61
N GLY A 19 17.67 17.46 10.80
CA GLY A 19 18.66 18.23 10.06
C GLY A 19 19.69 18.92 10.97
N MET A 20 20.95 19.02 10.54
CA MET A 20 22.05 19.58 11.35
C MET A 20 21.76 21.01 11.86
N MET A 21 21.16 21.85 11.01
CA MET A 21 20.82 23.23 11.37
C MET A 21 19.68 23.29 12.39
N ASP A 22 18.71 22.36 12.30
CA ASP A 22 17.62 22.23 13.25
C ASP A 22 18.12 21.75 14.59
N CYS A 23 19.03 20.74 14.61
CA CYS A 23 19.69 20.29 15.83
C CYS A 23 20.50 21.40 16.49
N LYS A 24 21.25 22.22 15.70
CA LYS A 24 21.98 23.38 16.23
C LYS A 24 21.03 24.38 16.88
N LYS A 25 19.93 24.72 16.18
CA LYS A 25 18.93 25.65 16.69
C LYS A 25 18.24 25.11 17.95
N ALA A 26 17.85 23.85 17.96
CA ALA A 26 17.26 23.20 19.13
C ALA A 26 18.19 23.27 20.36
N ARG A 27 19.48 22.98 20.18
CA ARG A 27 20.48 23.06 21.26
C ARG A 27 20.64 24.50 21.77
N VAL A 28 20.59 25.51 20.91
CA VAL A 28 20.65 26.92 21.31
C VAL A 28 19.43 27.31 22.12
N GLU A 29 18.21 27.02 21.61
CA GLU A 29 16.94 27.34 22.27
C GLU A 29 16.74 26.61 23.62
N SER A 30 17.45 25.49 23.81
CA SER A 30 17.41 24.66 25.04
C SER A 30 18.61 24.89 25.96
N ASP A 31 19.43 25.92 25.76
CA ASP A 31 20.64 26.20 26.51
C ASP A 31 21.60 24.98 26.65
N GLY A 32 21.61 24.14 25.61
CA GLY A 32 22.42 22.92 25.55
C GLY A 32 21.82 21.69 26.21
N ASP A 33 20.62 21.78 26.80
CA ASP A 33 19.91 20.65 27.38
C ASP A 33 19.45 19.68 26.27
N MET A 34 19.74 18.38 26.44
CA MET A 34 19.45 17.35 25.43
C MET A 34 17.96 17.06 25.34
N ASP A 35 17.30 16.86 26.46
CA ASP A 35 15.92 16.42 26.53
C ASP A 35 14.98 17.56 26.07
N LYS A 36 15.24 18.78 26.49
CA LYS A 36 14.51 19.98 25.98
C LYS A 36 14.76 20.20 24.49
N ALA A 37 15.95 19.92 24.00
CA ALA A 37 16.24 20.03 22.56
C ALA A 37 15.47 19.00 21.74
N ILE A 38 15.30 17.77 22.24
CA ILE A 38 14.46 16.75 21.62
C ILE A 38 13.00 17.17 21.63
N GLU A 39 12.49 17.68 22.75
CA GLU A 39 11.11 18.18 22.88
C GLU A 39 10.85 19.35 21.90
N TRP A 40 11.77 20.31 21.84
CA TRP A 40 11.70 21.43 20.90
C TRP A 40 11.68 20.97 19.43
N LEU A 41 12.50 19.97 19.08
CA LEU A 41 12.48 19.39 17.73
C LEU A 41 11.17 18.69 17.43
N ARG A 42 10.56 18.01 18.40
CA ARG A 42 9.26 17.36 18.26
C ARG A 42 8.15 18.38 18.03
N GLU A 43 8.06 19.43 18.83
CA GLU A 43 7.09 20.52 18.65
C GLU A 43 7.25 21.21 17.30
N LYS A 44 8.50 21.49 16.90
CA LYS A 44 8.80 22.05 15.59
C LYS A 44 8.42 21.10 14.45
N GLY A 45 8.62 19.80 14.65
CA GLY A 45 8.24 18.75 13.69
C GLY A 45 6.76 18.74 13.43
N LEU A 46 5.94 18.78 14.46
CA LEU A 46 4.48 18.90 14.36
C LEU A 46 4.06 20.14 13.59
N SER A 47 4.69 21.30 13.87
CA SER A 47 4.43 22.55 13.13
C SER A 47 4.83 22.48 11.66
N GLN A 48 5.94 21.82 11.33
CA GLN A 48 6.38 21.63 9.94
C GLN A 48 5.48 20.65 9.19
N ALA A 49 5.08 19.55 9.83
CA ALA A 49 4.14 18.59 9.26
C ALA A 49 2.79 19.27 8.95
N ALA A 50 2.28 20.09 9.87
CA ALA A 50 1.05 20.85 9.65
C ALA A 50 1.14 21.83 8.47
N LYS A 51 2.27 22.54 8.32
CA LYS A 51 2.50 23.45 7.16
C LYS A 51 2.57 22.70 5.82
N LYS A 52 2.98 21.43 5.82
CA LYS A 52 3.07 20.61 4.61
C LYS A 52 1.79 19.81 4.34
N ALA A 53 0.83 19.78 5.27
CA ALA A 53 -0.36 18.96 5.18
C ALA A 53 -1.18 19.17 3.90
N SER A 54 -1.20 20.40 3.36
CA SER A 54 -1.92 20.75 2.13
C SER A 54 -1.19 20.38 0.83
N ARG A 55 0.07 19.93 0.89
CA ARG A 55 0.84 19.59 -0.30
C ARG A 55 0.35 18.27 -0.89
N ILE A 56 0.47 18.12 -2.22
CA ILE A 56 0.16 16.88 -2.92
C ILE A 56 1.32 15.89 -2.70
N ALA A 57 1.00 14.71 -2.20
CA ALA A 57 1.92 13.59 -2.00
C ALA A 57 1.35 12.39 -2.77
N ALA A 58 1.66 12.30 -4.07
CA ALA A 58 1.15 11.27 -4.97
C ALA A 58 2.18 10.17 -5.27
N GLU A 59 3.45 10.40 -4.89
CA GLU A 59 4.51 9.39 -4.93
C GLU A 59 4.57 8.62 -3.60
N GLY A 60 5.45 7.64 -3.47
CA GLY A 60 5.58 6.83 -2.26
C GLY A 60 5.76 5.34 -2.54
N VAL A 61 5.43 4.50 -1.58
CA VAL A 61 5.48 3.04 -1.71
C VAL A 61 4.29 2.37 -1.05
N VAL A 62 3.94 1.20 -1.55
CA VAL A 62 3.19 0.20 -0.80
C VAL A 62 4.20 -0.70 -0.10
N ALA A 63 4.14 -0.77 1.21
CA ALA A 63 4.95 -1.64 2.05
C ALA A 63 4.11 -2.82 2.55
N GLN A 64 4.78 -3.90 2.95
CA GLN A 64 4.14 -5.13 3.43
C GLN A 64 4.77 -5.62 4.72
N TYR A 65 4.01 -6.40 5.45
CA TYR A 65 4.49 -7.25 6.54
C TYR A 65 3.69 -8.54 6.57
N THR A 66 4.35 -9.66 6.82
CA THR A 66 3.71 -10.95 7.10
C THR A 66 4.46 -11.59 8.28
N ASN A 67 3.73 -12.14 9.24
CA ASN A 67 4.32 -12.85 10.36
C ASN A 67 4.95 -14.18 9.88
N GLU A 68 5.79 -14.79 10.73
CA GLU A 68 6.53 -16.02 10.40
C GLU A 68 5.62 -17.19 10.03
N ASP A 69 4.45 -17.28 10.67
CA ASP A 69 3.48 -18.35 10.42
C ASP A 69 2.65 -18.14 9.15
N GLY A 70 2.72 -16.97 8.52
CA GLY A 70 1.89 -16.62 7.36
C GLY A 70 0.40 -16.49 7.67
N THR A 71 0.03 -16.25 8.94
CA THR A 71 -1.37 -16.14 9.38
C THR A 71 -1.85 -14.70 9.52
N VAL A 72 -0.93 -13.76 9.66
CA VAL A 72 -1.21 -12.33 9.75
C VAL A 72 -0.39 -11.59 8.73
N GLY A 73 -1.03 -10.74 7.94
CA GLY A 73 -0.37 -9.88 6.98
C GLY A 73 -0.98 -8.48 6.95
N ALA A 74 -0.18 -7.52 6.48
CA ALA A 74 -0.62 -6.17 6.20
C ALA A 74 0.08 -5.61 4.96
N ILE A 75 -0.64 -4.78 4.21
CA ILE A 75 -0.09 -3.87 3.20
C ILE A 75 -0.50 -2.45 3.55
N VAL A 76 0.41 -1.51 3.37
CA VAL A 76 0.21 -0.09 3.72
C VAL A 76 0.72 0.79 2.60
N GLU A 77 -0.08 1.75 2.15
CA GLU A 77 0.36 2.80 1.24
C GLU A 77 0.85 4.00 2.05
N VAL A 78 2.14 4.32 1.89
CA VAL A 78 2.77 5.51 2.45
C VAL A 78 3.19 6.42 1.32
N ASN A 79 2.72 7.68 1.36
CA ASN A 79 2.95 8.66 0.31
C ASN A 79 3.97 9.72 0.72
N CYS A 80 4.71 10.23 -0.28
CA CYS A 80 5.61 11.37 -0.23
C CYS A 80 5.43 12.25 -1.48
N GLU A 81 6.15 13.40 -1.52
CA GLU A 81 5.98 14.38 -2.61
C GLU A 81 6.71 13.92 -3.89
N THR A 82 7.91 13.29 -3.78
CA THR A 82 8.76 12.93 -4.92
C THR A 82 9.09 11.44 -4.99
N ASP A 83 9.37 10.97 -6.20
CA ASP A 83 9.84 9.61 -6.44
C ASP A 83 11.30 9.39 -5.99
N PHE A 84 12.09 10.46 -5.84
CA PHE A 84 13.44 10.41 -5.26
C PHE A 84 13.38 9.96 -3.80
N VAL A 85 12.51 10.56 -3.00
CA VAL A 85 12.30 10.21 -1.59
C VAL A 85 11.74 8.79 -1.48
N ALA A 86 10.78 8.42 -2.33
CA ALA A 86 10.16 7.10 -2.33
C ALA A 86 11.17 5.94 -2.48
N LYS A 87 12.35 6.19 -3.08
CA LYS A 87 13.40 5.19 -3.33
C LYS A 87 14.46 5.16 -2.22
N THR A 88 14.40 6.03 -1.24
CA THR A 88 15.40 6.08 -0.15
C THR A 88 15.17 4.98 0.88
N ASP A 89 16.26 4.40 1.39
CA ASP A 89 16.20 3.38 2.45
C ASP A 89 15.49 3.89 3.71
N ASN A 90 15.66 5.17 4.05
CA ASN A 90 15.01 5.79 5.20
C ASN A 90 13.49 5.80 5.05
N PHE A 91 12.98 6.14 3.86
CA PHE A 91 11.54 6.16 3.60
C PHE A 91 10.95 4.74 3.53
N ILE A 92 11.62 3.84 2.83
CA ILE A 92 11.23 2.42 2.74
C ILE A 92 11.24 1.78 4.13
N GLY A 93 12.28 2.03 4.93
CA GLY A 93 12.38 1.54 6.31
C GLY A 93 11.25 2.07 7.20
N PHE A 94 10.87 3.34 7.04
CA PHE A 94 9.72 3.92 7.74
C PHE A 94 8.41 3.22 7.31
N ALA A 95 8.17 3.06 6.01
CA ALA A 95 6.96 2.40 5.50
C ALA A 95 6.83 0.95 6.01
N ASN A 96 7.94 0.20 6.07
CA ASN A 96 7.97 -1.16 6.61
C ASN A 96 7.64 -1.21 8.12
N LYS A 97 8.10 -0.23 8.91
CA LYS A 97 7.73 -0.09 10.33
C LYS A 97 6.23 0.13 10.51
N VAL A 98 5.62 0.96 9.64
CA VAL A 98 4.17 1.19 9.66
C VAL A 98 3.41 -0.08 9.27
N ALA A 99 3.87 -0.84 8.26
CA ALA A 99 3.25 -2.11 7.88
C ALA A 99 3.31 -3.14 9.02
N LYS A 100 4.45 -3.24 9.73
CA LYS A 100 4.60 -4.07 10.93
C LYS A 100 3.65 -3.65 12.04
N GLN A 101 3.52 -2.34 12.30
CA GLN A 101 2.58 -1.80 13.29
C GLN A 101 1.15 -2.22 12.97
N VAL A 102 0.69 -2.05 11.73
CA VAL A 102 -0.67 -2.43 11.31
C VAL A 102 -0.90 -3.92 11.54
N ALA A 103 0.05 -4.76 11.15
CA ALA A 103 -0.08 -6.21 11.31
C ALA A 103 -0.22 -6.64 12.78
N LEU A 104 0.62 -6.08 13.66
CA LEU A 104 0.71 -6.49 15.06
C LEU A 104 -0.34 -5.82 15.96
N ALA A 105 -0.64 -4.54 15.74
CA ALA A 105 -1.50 -3.75 16.62
C ALA A 105 -2.95 -3.64 16.15
N ASN A 106 -3.29 -4.17 14.97
CA ASN A 106 -4.64 -4.27 14.41
C ASN A 106 -5.49 -2.98 14.57
N PRO A 107 -5.05 -1.84 14.04
CA PRO A 107 -5.84 -0.61 14.10
C PRO A 107 -7.12 -0.74 13.27
N ALA A 108 -8.21 -0.07 13.71
CA ALA A 108 -9.48 -0.07 12.99
C ALA A 108 -9.43 0.74 11.68
N ASP A 109 -8.70 1.85 11.70
CA ASP A 109 -8.54 2.79 10.58
C ASP A 109 -7.21 3.57 10.71
N VAL A 110 -6.98 4.49 9.78
CA VAL A 110 -5.75 5.30 9.76
C VAL A 110 -5.68 6.23 10.98
N ASP A 111 -6.79 6.79 11.43
CA ASP A 111 -6.79 7.70 12.58
C ASP A 111 -6.45 6.94 13.86
N ALA A 112 -7.02 5.76 14.05
CA ALA A 112 -6.68 4.85 15.14
C ALA A 112 -5.19 4.43 15.07
N LEU A 113 -4.68 4.11 13.88
CA LEU A 113 -3.26 3.79 13.67
C LEU A 113 -2.37 4.95 14.12
N MET A 114 -2.68 6.18 13.70
CA MET A 114 -1.87 7.36 14.02
C MET A 114 -1.80 7.63 15.53
N ALA A 115 -2.85 7.31 16.28
CA ALA A 115 -2.92 7.47 17.73
C ALA A 115 -2.24 6.35 18.54
N GLN A 116 -1.95 5.19 17.93
CA GLN A 116 -1.34 4.06 18.61
C GLN A 116 0.10 4.34 19.01
N ALA A 117 0.49 3.82 20.18
CA ALA A 117 1.91 3.70 20.57
C ALA A 117 2.62 2.76 19.59
N PHE A 118 3.84 3.12 19.19
CA PHE A 118 4.64 2.31 18.27
C PHE A 118 5.11 1.02 18.95
N VAL A 119 4.94 -0.12 18.28
CA VAL A 119 5.23 -1.45 18.85
C VAL A 119 6.70 -1.67 19.20
N ASP A 120 7.64 -1.01 18.51
CA ASP A 120 9.07 -1.13 18.76
C ASP A 120 9.59 -0.04 19.71
N ASP A 121 8.81 1.02 19.99
CA ASP A 121 9.13 2.11 20.93
C ASP A 121 7.85 2.78 21.44
N SER A 122 7.33 2.30 22.56
CA SER A 122 6.07 2.79 23.14
C SER A 122 6.12 4.24 23.66
N SER A 123 7.26 4.88 23.68
CA SER A 123 7.40 6.31 24.02
C SER A 123 6.92 7.25 22.91
N LYS A 124 6.70 6.72 21.69
CA LYS A 124 6.26 7.46 20.51
C LYS A 124 4.96 6.88 19.96
N THR A 125 4.13 7.75 19.40
CA THR A 125 2.99 7.34 18.59
C THR A 125 3.38 7.21 17.11
N ILE A 126 2.53 6.59 16.29
CA ILE A 126 2.74 6.57 14.82
C ILE A 126 2.67 8.00 14.26
N SER A 127 1.83 8.88 14.82
CA SER A 127 1.82 10.30 14.47
C SER A 127 3.17 10.99 14.71
N ASP A 128 3.83 10.67 15.82
CA ASP A 128 5.17 11.18 16.11
C ASP A 128 6.19 10.68 15.07
N LEU A 129 6.12 9.40 14.70
CA LEU A 129 7.01 8.84 13.67
C LEU A 129 6.81 9.47 12.29
N VAL A 130 5.57 9.76 11.90
CA VAL A 130 5.26 10.48 10.65
C VAL A 130 5.82 11.91 10.70
N SER A 131 5.69 12.58 11.84
CA SER A 131 6.25 13.92 12.05
C SER A 131 7.77 13.92 12.00
N ASP A 132 8.41 12.99 12.69
CA ASP A 132 9.87 12.80 12.66
C ASP A 132 10.37 12.54 11.24
N ALA A 133 9.71 11.63 10.49
CA ALA A 133 10.02 11.35 9.09
C ALA A 133 9.86 12.59 8.20
N THR A 134 8.78 13.37 8.38
CA THR A 134 8.52 14.61 7.64
C THR A 134 9.62 15.66 7.87
N VAL A 135 10.13 15.74 9.10
CA VAL A 135 11.24 16.66 9.44
C VAL A 135 12.56 16.17 8.86
N ALA A 136 12.88 14.89 9.05
CA ALA A 136 14.14 14.30 8.63
C ALA A 136 14.29 14.29 7.09
N ILE A 137 13.20 13.98 6.38
CA ILE A 137 13.17 13.87 4.93
C ILE A 137 12.94 15.23 4.27
N GLY A 138 12.17 16.11 4.91
CA GLY A 138 11.88 17.43 4.37
C GLY A 138 10.67 17.50 3.43
N GLU A 139 9.96 16.40 3.19
CA GLU A 139 8.73 16.31 2.40
C GLU A 139 7.51 15.98 3.25
N LYS A 140 6.29 16.21 2.72
CA LYS A 140 5.07 15.67 3.31
C LYS A 140 5.13 14.15 3.26
N ILE A 141 4.97 13.51 4.41
CA ILE A 141 4.82 12.07 4.56
C ILE A 141 3.41 11.81 5.08
N SER A 142 2.72 10.83 4.51
CA SER A 142 1.38 10.44 4.97
C SER A 142 1.14 8.95 4.83
N VAL A 143 0.54 8.35 5.85
CA VAL A 143 -0.06 7.02 5.75
C VAL A 143 -1.45 7.19 5.16
N ARG A 144 -1.68 6.64 3.98
CA ARG A 144 -2.93 6.89 3.24
C ARG A 144 -4.00 5.87 3.53
N ARG A 145 -3.63 4.61 3.42
CA ARG A 145 -4.53 3.46 3.59
C ARG A 145 -3.74 2.21 3.92
N PHE A 146 -4.42 1.25 4.51
CA PHE A 146 -3.87 -0.07 4.75
C PHE A 146 -4.94 -1.15 4.62
N SER A 147 -4.51 -2.39 4.49
CA SER A 147 -5.32 -3.59 4.70
C SER A 147 -4.55 -4.53 5.62
N ARG A 148 -5.29 -5.20 6.51
CA ARG A 148 -4.77 -6.25 7.40
C ARG A 148 -5.65 -7.48 7.29
N TYR A 149 -5.02 -8.63 7.17
CA TYR A 149 -5.69 -9.92 7.21
C TYR A 149 -5.13 -10.77 8.33
N GLU A 150 -6.01 -11.54 8.94
CA GLU A 150 -5.68 -12.55 9.95
C GLU A 150 -6.55 -13.77 9.69
N THR A 151 -5.93 -14.94 9.59
CA THR A 151 -6.59 -16.17 9.18
C THR A 151 -5.97 -17.38 9.88
N THR A 152 -6.70 -18.48 9.92
CA THR A 152 -6.15 -19.80 10.26
C THR A 152 -5.48 -20.48 9.05
N GLY A 153 -5.71 -19.98 7.84
CA GLY A 153 -5.11 -20.41 6.59
C GLY A 153 -3.79 -19.72 6.27
N VAL A 154 -3.66 -19.18 5.06
CA VAL A 154 -2.45 -18.51 4.57
C VAL A 154 -2.78 -17.09 4.12
N VAL A 155 -2.04 -16.11 4.62
CA VAL A 155 -1.94 -14.76 4.05
C VAL A 155 -0.64 -14.67 3.26
N SER A 156 -0.72 -14.32 2.01
CA SER A 156 0.45 -14.05 1.16
C SER A 156 0.45 -12.61 0.70
N THR A 157 1.62 -11.99 0.67
CA THR A 157 1.84 -10.61 0.23
C THR A 157 2.87 -10.57 -0.89
N TYR A 158 2.72 -9.60 -1.80
CA TYR A 158 3.67 -9.37 -2.88
C TYR A 158 3.82 -7.88 -3.18
N ILE A 159 5.07 -7.42 -3.28
CA ILE A 159 5.40 -6.06 -3.69
C ILE A 159 6.02 -6.07 -5.08
N HIS A 160 5.43 -5.33 -5.99
CA HIS A 160 5.86 -5.22 -7.38
C HIS A 160 6.46 -3.84 -7.68
N LEU A 161 7.48 -3.83 -8.58
CA LEU A 161 8.16 -2.62 -9.04
C LEU A 161 8.59 -1.68 -7.90
N GLY A 162 9.26 -2.24 -6.89
CA GLY A 162 9.84 -1.44 -5.80
C GLY A 162 8.81 -0.66 -4.97
N GLY A 163 7.63 -1.22 -4.74
CA GLY A 163 6.58 -0.58 -3.96
C GLY A 163 5.55 0.19 -4.79
N LYS A 164 5.58 0.10 -6.14
CA LYS A 164 4.55 0.71 -6.97
C LYS A 164 3.19 0.03 -6.80
N VAL A 165 3.18 -1.29 -6.68
CA VAL A 165 1.98 -2.09 -6.43
C VAL A 165 2.25 -3.03 -5.26
N GLY A 166 1.30 -3.12 -4.35
CA GLY A 166 1.29 -4.10 -3.27
C GLY A 166 0.01 -4.93 -3.31
N VAL A 167 0.15 -6.22 -3.09
CA VAL A 167 -0.96 -7.17 -3.06
C VAL A 167 -0.91 -7.98 -1.78
N MET A 168 -2.06 -8.30 -1.25
CA MET A 168 -2.26 -9.25 -0.17
C MET A 168 -3.46 -10.13 -0.51
N VAL A 169 -3.33 -11.44 -0.33
CA VAL A 169 -4.39 -12.42 -0.57
C VAL A 169 -4.53 -13.35 0.62
N GLU A 170 -5.76 -13.73 0.93
CA GLU A 170 -6.13 -14.69 1.96
C GLU A 170 -6.64 -15.98 1.32
N VAL A 171 -6.03 -17.11 1.69
CA VAL A 171 -6.42 -18.46 1.26
C VAL A 171 -6.80 -19.26 2.49
N THR A 172 -8.00 -19.83 2.52
CA THR A 172 -8.37 -20.78 3.57
C THR A 172 -7.75 -22.15 3.28
N VAL A 173 -7.24 -22.74 4.34
CA VAL A 173 -6.72 -24.11 4.37
C VAL A 173 -6.58 -24.52 5.84
N ASP A 174 -6.58 -25.81 6.12
CA ASP A 174 -6.31 -26.31 7.46
C ASP A 174 -4.84 -26.15 7.88
N ALA A 175 -4.52 -26.49 9.12
CA ALA A 175 -3.18 -26.34 9.66
C ALA A 175 -2.12 -27.20 8.92
N ALA A 176 -2.51 -28.36 8.43
CA ALA A 176 -1.61 -29.26 7.68
C ALA A 176 -1.33 -28.69 6.28
N GLY A 177 -2.37 -28.21 5.59
CA GLY A 177 -2.24 -27.55 4.29
C GLY A 177 -1.46 -26.25 4.38
N ARG A 178 -1.59 -25.47 5.47
CA ARG A 178 -0.78 -24.25 5.68
C ARG A 178 0.72 -24.52 5.69
N ALA A 179 1.15 -25.66 6.23
CA ALA A 179 2.55 -26.06 6.24
C ALA A 179 3.05 -26.56 4.88
N ASN A 180 2.15 -26.86 3.94
CA ASN A 180 2.48 -27.41 2.63
C ASN A 180 3.08 -26.32 1.72
N GLU A 181 4.27 -26.59 1.17
CA GLU A 181 5.00 -25.65 0.31
C GLU A 181 4.30 -25.35 -1.03
N GLU A 182 3.53 -26.31 -1.57
CA GLU A 182 2.75 -26.08 -2.79
C GLU A 182 1.61 -25.08 -2.54
N VAL A 183 0.98 -25.15 -1.36
CA VAL A 183 -0.07 -24.19 -0.94
C VAL A 183 0.53 -22.79 -0.75
N LYS A 184 1.69 -22.70 -0.10
CA LYS A 184 2.39 -21.40 0.06
C LYS A 184 2.80 -20.81 -1.28
N THR A 185 3.33 -21.65 -2.17
CA THR A 185 3.70 -21.23 -3.53
C THR A 185 2.47 -20.78 -4.31
N PHE A 186 1.36 -21.50 -4.23
CA PHE A 186 0.11 -21.11 -4.85
C PHE A 186 -0.40 -19.76 -4.32
N ALA A 187 -0.40 -19.55 -3.00
CA ALA A 187 -0.81 -18.28 -2.41
C ALA A 187 0.09 -17.11 -2.88
N HIS A 188 1.40 -17.36 -3.03
CA HIS A 188 2.31 -16.36 -3.60
C HIS A 188 2.03 -16.11 -5.09
N ASP A 189 1.76 -17.16 -5.86
CA ASP A 189 1.42 -17.05 -7.28
C ASP A 189 0.09 -16.31 -7.50
N LEU A 190 -0.87 -16.46 -6.59
CA LEU A 190 -2.09 -15.66 -6.59
C LEU A 190 -1.77 -14.17 -6.40
N ALA A 191 -0.87 -13.82 -5.48
CA ALA A 191 -0.49 -12.41 -5.28
C ALA A 191 0.21 -11.84 -6.54
N LEU A 192 1.03 -12.63 -7.23
CA LEU A 192 1.60 -12.27 -8.55
C LEU A 192 0.51 -12.08 -9.61
N GLN A 193 -0.44 -13.02 -9.70
CA GLN A 193 -1.59 -12.95 -10.62
C GLN A 193 -2.37 -11.67 -10.42
N ILE A 194 -2.73 -11.36 -9.17
CA ILE A 194 -3.51 -10.16 -8.83
C ILE A 194 -2.74 -8.87 -9.17
N ALA A 195 -1.43 -8.85 -8.94
CA ALA A 195 -0.60 -7.70 -9.32
C ALA A 195 -0.61 -7.46 -10.83
N ALA A 196 -0.52 -8.52 -11.63
CA ALA A 196 -0.40 -8.46 -13.08
C ALA A 196 -1.76 -8.27 -13.77
N ALA A 197 -2.76 -9.10 -13.44
CA ALA A 197 -4.04 -9.17 -14.13
C ALA A 197 -5.14 -8.27 -13.55
N LYS A 198 -4.90 -7.63 -12.40
CA LYS A 198 -5.79 -6.63 -11.77
C LYS A 198 -7.26 -7.07 -11.67
N PRO A 199 -7.58 -8.24 -11.11
CA PRO A 199 -8.97 -8.62 -10.91
C PRO A 199 -9.67 -7.63 -9.97
N GLU A 200 -11.01 -7.50 -10.10
CA GLU A 200 -11.83 -6.68 -9.23
C GLU A 200 -12.52 -7.50 -8.13
N ALA A 201 -12.76 -8.79 -8.38
CA ALA A 201 -13.44 -9.71 -7.48
C ALA A 201 -12.77 -11.09 -7.50
N VAL A 202 -12.98 -11.91 -6.47
CA VAL A 202 -12.53 -13.30 -6.50
C VAL A 202 -13.44 -14.11 -7.43
N ARG A 203 -14.76 -13.92 -7.34
CA ARG A 203 -15.79 -14.66 -8.08
C ARG A 203 -16.90 -13.74 -8.57
N ARG A 204 -17.76 -14.26 -9.47
CA ARG A 204 -18.84 -13.48 -10.16
C ARG A 204 -19.80 -12.81 -9.19
N GLU A 205 -20.15 -13.52 -8.11
CA GLU A 205 -21.12 -13.06 -7.10
C GLU A 205 -20.65 -11.83 -6.33
N GLU A 206 -19.35 -11.55 -6.37
CA GLU A 206 -18.71 -10.41 -5.68
C GLU A 206 -18.55 -9.19 -6.59
N VAL A 207 -18.84 -9.33 -7.90
CA VAL A 207 -18.76 -8.21 -8.85
C VAL A 207 -19.86 -7.19 -8.51
N ASP A 208 -19.47 -5.93 -8.43
CA ASP A 208 -20.38 -4.83 -8.15
C ASP A 208 -21.51 -4.78 -9.19
N THR A 209 -22.76 -4.92 -8.70
CA THR A 209 -23.94 -5.01 -9.53
C THR A 209 -24.16 -3.74 -10.34
N GLU A 210 -23.89 -2.55 -9.77
CA GLU A 210 -24.08 -1.28 -10.48
C GLU A 210 -23.06 -1.13 -11.62
N LYS A 211 -21.81 -1.53 -11.38
CA LYS A 211 -20.76 -1.57 -12.40
C LYS A 211 -21.13 -2.55 -13.52
N LEU A 212 -21.61 -3.73 -13.15
CA LEU A 212 -22.02 -4.76 -14.11
C LEU A 212 -23.16 -4.29 -15.03
N GLU A 213 -24.21 -3.67 -14.45
CA GLU A 213 -25.31 -3.15 -15.24
C GLU A 213 -24.86 -2.00 -16.16
N LYS A 214 -24.01 -1.11 -15.66
CA LYS A 214 -23.42 -0.05 -16.48
C LYS A 214 -22.59 -0.60 -17.64
N GLU A 215 -21.81 -1.65 -17.39
CA GLU A 215 -21.03 -2.32 -18.44
C GLU A 215 -21.95 -2.95 -19.51
N LYS A 216 -23.04 -3.60 -19.10
CA LYS A 216 -24.08 -4.13 -20.03
C LYS A 216 -24.68 -3.03 -20.90
N GLU A 217 -24.99 -1.86 -20.32
CA GLU A 217 -25.51 -0.72 -21.06
C GLU A 217 -24.51 -0.21 -22.11
N ILE A 218 -23.23 -0.09 -21.72
CA ILE A 218 -22.15 0.32 -22.63
C ILE A 218 -22.01 -0.68 -23.77
N LEU A 219 -21.95 -1.97 -23.46
CA LEU A 219 -21.81 -3.03 -24.44
C LEU A 219 -23.02 -3.09 -25.41
N ARG A 220 -24.23 -2.84 -24.90
CA ARG A 220 -25.44 -2.73 -25.70
C ARG A 220 -25.37 -1.55 -26.67
N ALA A 221 -24.99 -0.38 -26.17
CA ALA A 221 -24.84 0.81 -27.01
C ALA A 221 -23.76 0.61 -28.07
N GLN A 222 -22.64 -0.03 -27.76
CA GLN A 222 -21.61 -0.38 -28.74
C GLN A 222 -22.14 -1.30 -29.83
N ALA A 223 -22.85 -2.37 -29.46
CA ALA A 223 -23.41 -3.31 -30.45
C ALA A 223 -24.41 -2.63 -31.42
N LEU A 224 -25.25 -1.74 -30.90
CA LEU A 224 -26.18 -0.95 -31.73
C LEU A 224 -25.44 0.02 -32.66
N ASN A 225 -24.42 0.71 -32.16
CA ASN A 225 -23.59 1.61 -32.96
C ASN A 225 -22.76 0.87 -34.03
N GLU A 226 -22.44 -0.41 -33.82
CA GLU A 226 -21.85 -1.30 -34.83
C GLU A 226 -22.86 -1.72 -35.92
N GLY A 227 -24.10 -1.26 -35.85
CA GLY A 227 -25.14 -1.59 -36.80
C GLY A 227 -25.72 -3.01 -36.66
N LYS A 228 -25.56 -3.62 -35.46
CA LYS A 228 -26.11 -4.96 -35.24
C LYS A 228 -27.63 -4.92 -35.07
N PRO A 229 -28.36 -5.89 -35.67
CA PRO A 229 -29.80 -5.99 -35.48
C PRO A 229 -30.17 -6.17 -34.00
N GLU A 230 -31.19 -5.43 -33.54
CA GLU A 230 -31.61 -5.43 -32.13
C GLU A 230 -31.90 -6.85 -31.60
N LYS A 231 -32.44 -7.73 -32.43
CA LYS A 231 -32.75 -9.12 -32.08
C LYS A 231 -31.54 -9.97 -31.62
N ILE A 232 -30.32 -9.57 -32.01
CA ILE A 232 -29.11 -10.31 -31.65
C ILE A 232 -28.27 -9.57 -30.62
N VAL A 233 -28.57 -8.31 -30.31
CA VAL A 233 -27.81 -7.46 -29.39
C VAL A 233 -27.76 -8.10 -28.01
N ASP A 234 -28.86 -8.60 -27.48
CA ASP A 234 -28.90 -9.20 -26.14
C ASP A 234 -27.95 -10.40 -26.03
N ARG A 235 -27.96 -11.28 -27.00
CA ARG A 235 -27.05 -12.45 -27.07
C ARG A 235 -25.59 -12.02 -27.20
N MET A 236 -25.32 -10.92 -27.93
CA MET A 236 -23.97 -10.37 -28.05
C MET A 236 -23.49 -9.78 -26.73
N VAL A 237 -24.38 -9.08 -26.02
CA VAL A 237 -24.09 -8.53 -24.69
C VAL A 237 -23.77 -9.65 -23.70
N GLU A 238 -24.60 -10.72 -23.66
CA GLU A 238 -24.30 -11.89 -22.83
C GLU A 238 -22.91 -12.48 -23.13
N GLY A 239 -22.57 -12.68 -24.40
CA GLY A 239 -21.25 -13.18 -24.78
C GLY A 239 -20.08 -12.24 -24.44
N ARG A 240 -20.30 -10.92 -24.45
CA ARG A 240 -19.31 -9.93 -24.03
C ARG A 240 -19.17 -9.88 -22.51
N ILE A 241 -20.27 -10.03 -21.78
CA ILE A 241 -20.26 -10.11 -20.31
C ILE A 241 -19.53 -11.37 -19.83
N GLU A 242 -19.62 -12.49 -20.51
CA GLU A 242 -18.81 -13.68 -20.22
C GLU A 242 -17.30 -13.40 -20.34
N LYS A 243 -16.88 -12.56 -21.30
CA LYS A 243 -15.48 -12.10 -21.40
C LYS A 243 -15.11 -11.15 -20.27
N TYR A 244 -16.00 -10.24 -19.92
CA TYR A 244 -15.80 -9.32 -18.80
C TYR A 244 -15.57 -10.09 -17.50
N TYR A 245 -16.36 -11.11 -17.18
CA TYR A 245 -16.11 -11.95 -16.01
C TYR A 245 -14.73 -12.61 -16.03
N LYS A 246 -14.26 -13.09 -17.18
CA LYS A 246 -12.92 -13.66 -17.32
C LYS A 246 -11.80 -12.64 -17.12
N GLU A 247 -12.08 -11.36 -17.27
CA GLU A 247 -11.12 -10.28 -17.04
C GLU A 247 -11.11 -9.84 -15.57
N VAL A 248 -12.30 -9.70 -14.95
CA VAL A 248 -12.42 -9.10 -13.61
C VAL A 248 -12.50 -10.11 -12.47
N CYS A 249 -12.88 -11.38 -12.73
CA CYS A 249 -12.99 -12.41 -11.69
C CYS A 249 -11.71 -13.25 -11.62
N LEU A 250 -11.01 -13.20 -10.50
CA LEU A 250 -9.73 -13.89 -10.29
C LEU A 250 -9.81 -15.38 -10.63
N LEU A 251 -10.84 -16.08 -10.16
CA LEU A 251 -10.98 -17.54 -10.41
C LEU A 251 -11.13 -17.90 -11.89
N GLU A 252 -11.61 -16.96 -12.73
CA GLU A 252 -11.84 -17.19 -14.16
C GLU A 252 -10.67 -16.71 -15.04
N GLN A 253 -9.75 -15.95 -14.47
CA GLN A 253 -8.59 -15.48 -15.21
C GLN A 253 -7.67 -16.63 -15.62
N PRO A 254 -7.08 -16.59 -16.84
CA PRO A 254 -5.98 -17.46 -17.19
C PRO A 254 -4.78 -17.17 -16.29
N PHE A 255 -4.08 -18.23 -15.85
CA PHE A 255 -2.93 -18.06 -14.98
C PHE A 255 -1.75 -17.45 -15.74
N VAL A 256 -1.15 -16.40 -15.18
CA VAL A 256 -0.09 -15.63 -15.85
C VAL A 256 1.19 -16.42 -16.15
N LYS A 257 1.43 -17.55 -15.43
CA LYS A 257 2.56 -18.42 -15.68
C LYS A 257 2.22 -19.61 -16.60
N ASP A 258 0.91 -19.90 -16.78
CA ASP A 258 0.40 -21.00 -17.61
C ASP A 258 -1.01 -20.65 -18.11
N GLY A 259 -1.08 -19.99 -19.27
CA GLY A 259 -2.32 -19.47 -19.85
C GLY A 259 -3.35 -20.54 -20.25
N ASP A 260 -2.98 -21.80 -20.27
CA ASP A 260 -3.89 -22.92 -20.58
C ASP A 260 -4.74 -23.31 -19.37
N LYS A 261 -4.38 -22.82 -18.17
CA LYS A 261 -5.10 -23.06 -16.92
C LYS A 261 -5.76 -21.80 -16.39
N THR A 262 -6.96 -21.93 -15.86
CA THR A 262 -7.57 -20.87 -15.04
C THR A 262 -7.08 -20.99 -13.60
N ILE A 263 -7.17 -19.89 -12.84
CA ILE A 263 -6.88 -19.89 -11.40
C ILE A 263 -7.75 -20.93 -10.66
N LYS A 264 -9.02 -21.07 -11.05
CA LYS A 264 -9.93 -22.09 -10.49
C LYS A 264 -9.43 -23.51 -10.74
N SER A 265 -8.96 -23.80 -11.96
CA SER A 265 -8.40 -25.12 -12.29
C SER A 265 -7.13 -25.42 -11.50
N LEU A 266 -6.22 -24.44 -11.45
CA LEU A 266 -4.97 -24.54 -10.68
C LEU A 266 -5.24 -24.77 -9.19
N MET A 267 -6.17 -24.01 -8.60
CA MET A 267 -6.58 -24.21 -7.19
C MET A 267 -7.04 -25.62 -6.92
N GLY A 268 -7.86 -26.21 -7.83
CA GLY A 268 -8.32 -27.60 -7.71
C GLY A 268 -7.19 -28.63 -7.81
N GLU A 269 -6.17 -28.40 -8.66
CA GLU A 269 -4.98 -29.25 -8.76
C GLU A 269 -4.16 -29.23 -7.46
N ILE A 270 -3.92 -28.01 -6.91
CA ILE A 270 -3.15 -27.84 -5.66
C ILE A 270 -3.92 -28.42 -4.47
N ALA A 271 -5.23 -28.19 -4.38
CA ALA A 271 -6.08 -28.77 -3.33
C ALA A 271 -5.97 -30.31 -3.31
N LYS A 272 -6.04 -30.93 -4.49
CA LYS A 272 -5.89 -32.39 -4.64
C LYS A 272 -4.49 -32.88 -4.28
N ALA A 273 -3.44 -32.19 -4.70
CA ALA A 273 -2.06 -32.52 -4.40
C ALA A 273 -1.74 -32.40 -2.90
N ALA A 274 -2.24 -31.33 -2.27
CA ALA A 274 -2.08 -31.11 -0.84
C ALA A 274 -2.99 -31.98 0.04
N GLY A 275 -4.02 -32.62 -0.53
CA GLY A 275 -5.03 -33.36 0.23
C GLY A 275 -5.85 -32.47 1.16
N ALA A 276 -6.03 -31.19 0.82
CA ALA A 276 -6.68 -30.17 1.62
C ALA A 276 -7.75 -29.42 0.82
N GLU A 277 -8.75 -28.88 1.48
CA GLU A 277 -9.68 -27.94 0.86
C GLU A 277 -9.05 -26.55 0.83
N LEU A 278 -9.05 -25.92 -0.34
CA LEU A 278 -8.55 -24.57 -0.56
C LEU A 278 -9.68 -23.66 -1.05
N ASP A 279 -9.76 -22.45 -0.54
CA ASP A 279 -10.58 -21.39 -1.12
C ASP A 279 -9.88 -20.04 -1.02
N ILE A 280 -10.09 -19.18 -2.02
CA ILE A 280 -9.60 -17.80 -2.01
C ILE A 280 -10.70 -16.95 -1.39
N VAL A 281 -10.42 -16.37 -0.21
CA VAL A 281 -11.41 -15.59 0.55
C VAL A 281 -11.56 -14.19 -0.02
N LYS A 282 -10.43 -13.48 -0.12
CA LYS A 282 -10.36 -12.08 -0.55
C LYS A 282 -8.94 -11.69 -0.87
N PHE A 283 -8.81 -10.54 -1.51
CA PHE A 283 -7.52 -9.89 -1.73
C PHE A 283 -7.62 -8.36 -1.55
N SER A 284 -6.48 -7.74 -1.35
CA SER A 284 -6.30 -6.29 -1.48
C SER A 284 -5.18 -6.02 -2.47
N ARG A 285 -5.38 -5.05 -3.37
CA ARG A 285 -4.38 -4.55 -4.29
C ARG A 285 -4.34 -3.03 -4.18
N PHE A 286 -3.19 -2.51 -3.82
CA PHE A 286 -2.94 -1.06 -3.82
C PHE A 286 -1.95 -0.70 -4.92
N GLU A 287 -2.27 0.34 -5.66
CA GLU A 287 -1.31 1.02 -6.52
C GLU A 287 -1.02 2.40 -5.91
N ARG A 288 0.28 2.71 -5.71
CA ARG A 288 0.64 3.98 -5.07
C ARG A 288 0.10 5.16 -5.85
N GLY A 289 -0.45 6.13 -5.15
CA GLY A 289 -0.97 7.36 -5.74
C GLY A 289 -2.25 7.18 -6.56
N GLU A 290 -2.84 5.98 -6.57
CA GLU A 290 -4.09 5.73 -7.28
C GLU A 290 -5.21 6.68 -6.82
N GLY A 291 -5.83 7.41 -7.77
CA GLY A 291 -6.88 8.38 -7.49
C GLY A 291 -6.40 9.71 -6.88
N ILE A 292 -5.08 9.93 -6.71
CA ILE A 292 -4.52 11.22 -6.33
C ILE A 292 -4.18 12.00 -7.60
N GLU A 293 -4.71 13.22 -7.74
CA GLU A 293 -4.30 14.12 -8.83
C GLU A 293 -2.81 14.43 -8.69
N LYS A 294 -2.04 14.05 -9.72
CA LYS A 294 -0.63 14.42 -9.77
C LYS A 294 -0.50 15.91 -10.09
N ARG A 295 0.46 16.56 -9.44
CA ARG A 295 0.87 17.91 -9.83
C ARG A 295 1.22 17.88 -11.32
N LYS A 296 0.58 18.71 -12.12
CA LYS A 296 1.02 18.95 -13.49
C LYS A 296 2.26 19.83 -13.39
N ASP A 297 3.43 19.21 -13.54
CA ASP A 297 4.69 19.96 -13.67
C ASP A 297 4.66 20.63 -15.03
N ASP A 298 4.16 21.86 -15.07
CA ASP A 298 4.29 22.73 -16.24
C ASP A 298 5.64 23.46 -16.14
N LEU A 299 6.69 22.72 -16.56
CA LEU A 299 8.07 23.24 -16.58
C LEU A 299 8.17 24.60 -17.32
N ALA A 300 7.33 24.80 -18.34
CA ALA A 300 7.28 26.05 -19.08
C ALA A 300 6.69 27.18 -18.25
N ALA A 301 5.67 26.92 -17.46
CA ALA A 301 5.08 27.91 -16.54
C ALA A 301 6.01 28.20 -15.35
N GLU A 302 6.73 27.20 -14.82
CA GLU A 302 7.74 27.39 -13.76
C GLU A 302 8.93 28.25 -14.26
N ILE A 303 9.46 27.96 -15.45
CA ILE A 303 10.53 28.75 -16.04
C ILE A 303 10.06 30.20 -16.31
N ALA A 304 8.83 30.39 -16.82
CA ALA A 304 8.25 31.70 -17.04
C ALA A 304 8.00 32.49 -15.72
N ALA A 305 7.77 31.82 -14.62
CA ALA A 305 7.62 32.42 -13.29
C ALA A 305 8.99 32.82 -12.67
N MET A 306 10.06 32.10 -12.99
CA MET A 306 11.44 32.40 -12.54
C MET A 306 12.11 33.52 -13.33
N THR A 307 11.59 33.87 -14.51
CA THR A 307 12.14 34.92 -15.42
C THR A 307 11.42 36.26 -15.29
N LYS A 308 10.45 36.36 -14.37
CA LYS A 308 9.80 37.62 -13.96
C LYS A 308 10.34 38.11 -12.61
#